data_c3c9e0cc6fc7282047776218ae7f3b85
#
_entry.id   c3c9e0cc6fc7282047776218ae7f3b85
#
_cell.length_a   1.000
_cell.length_b   1.000
_cell.length_c   1.000
_cell.angle_alpha   90.00
_cell.angle_beta   90.00
_cell.angle_gamma   90.00
#
_symmetry.space_group_name_H-M   'P 1'
#
loop_
_entity.id
_entity.type
_entity.pdbx_description
1 polymer ?
#
loop_
_entity_poly.entity_id
_entity_poly.type
_entity_poly.pdbx_seq_one_letter_code
_entity_poly.pdbx_strand_id
1 'polypeptide(L)'
;MIEQLLNGEQNMKAAVFFPGIGYHCDKPLLYYSRKLAQECGYEETIALSYTYDGGNIRGNEEKMQQAFESLYEQAEKSLSAIDFDKYDEILFVAKSVGTIIASAYAEKNSIRCRQILYTPLKYTYNFAHREAIAFIGTSD
;
A
#
# COMPACT_ATOMS: atom_id res chain seq x y z
N MET A 1 -9.39 -17.96 28.04
CA MET A 1 -9.59 -17.95 27.72
C MET A 1 -9.39 -17.88 27.35
N ILE A 2 -9.73 -17.99 27.31
CA ILE A 2 -9.85 -18.06 26.87
C ILE A 2 -9.53 -17.62 26.32
N GLU A 3 -9.59 -17.64 26.12
CA GLU A 3 -9.55 -17.21 25.40
C GLU A 3 -9.06 -16.83 24.66
N GLN A 4 -8.99 -16.86 24.79
CA GLN A 4 -8.83 -16.60 24.04
C GLN A 4 -8.56 -16.39 23.69
N LEU A 5 -8.90 -16.82 24.06
CA LEU A 5 -8.98 -16.73 23.81
C LEU A 5 -8.74 -16.34 23.55
N LEU A 6 -8.95 -16.41 23.57
CA LEU A 6 -8.94 -16.16 23.32
C LEU A 6 -8.49 -15.44 22.68
N ASN A 7 -8.51 -14.86 22.35
CA ASN A 7 -8.16 -14.32 21.67
C ASN A 7 -7.59 -14.24 20.82
N GLY A 8 -7.32 -14.40 20.81
CA GLY A 8 -6.71 -14.41 20.00
C GLY A 8 -6.95 -14.63 19.03
N GLU A 9 -7.21 -15.21 19.50
CA GLU A 9 -7.63 -15.38 18.77
C GLU A 9 -7.93 -14.40 17.96
N GLN A 10 -7.88 -13.56 18.35
CA GLN A 10 -8.19 -12.55 17.55
C GLN A 10 -7.01 -12.05 16.91
N ASN A 11 -6.51 -12.76 15.95
CA ASN A 11 -5.41 -12.37 15.11
C ASN A 11 -5.94 -11.26 14.20
N MET A 12 -5.74 -10.02 14.60
CA MET A 12 -6.25 -8.88 13.84
C MET A 12 -5.32 -8.58 12.68
N LYS A 13 -5.87 -8.54 11.48
CA LYS A 13 -5.10 -8.31 10.26
C LYS A 13 -5.69 -7.19 9.45
N ALA A 14 -4.83 -6.30 8.95
CA ALA A 14 -5.26 -5.17 8.13
C ALA A 14 -4.49 -5.15 6.82
N ALA A 15 -5.17 -4.77 5.75
CA ALA A 15 -4.55 -4.59 4.44
C ALA A 15 -4.83 -3.19 3.95
N VAL A 16 -3.78 -2.51 3.49
CA VAL A 16 -3.90 -1.15 2.96
C VAL A 16 -3.55 -1.19 1.48
N PHE A 17 -4.36 -0.54 0.67
CA PHE A 17 -4.21 -0.56 -0.78
C PHE A 17 -3.83 0.82 -1.29
N PHE A 18 -2.67 0.88 -1.95
CA PHE A 18 -2.08 2.12 -2.44
C PHE A 18 -2.23 2.17 -3.97
N PRO A 19 -3.16 2.97 -4.47
CA PRO A 19 -3.41 3.00 -5.91
C PRO A 19 -2.32 3.73 -6.69
N GLY A 20 -2.38 3.60 -8.01
CA GLY A 20 -1.52 4.38 -8.89
C GLY A 20 -2.30 5.58 -9.43
N ILE A 21 -1.60 6.44 -10.14
CA ILE A 21 -2.25 7.54 -10.83
C ILE A 21 -3.03 6.94 -11.99
N GLY A 22 -4.35 7.18 -12.01
CA GLY A 22 -5.22 6.59 -13.03
C GLY A 22 -5.49 5.12 -12.82
N TYR A 23 -5.08 4.56 -11.68
CA TYR A 23 -5.35 3.17 -11.38
C TYR A 23 -5.86 3.07 -9.94
N HIS A 24 -7.15 3.33 -9.78
CA HIS A 24 -7.75 3.33 -8.44
C HIS A 24 -7.97 1.91 -7.92
N CYS A 25 -8.37 1.82 -6.67
CA CYS A 25 -8.43 0.52 -5.99
C CYS A 25 -9.55 -0.40 -6.48
N ASP A 26 -10.47 0.10 -7.28
CA ASP A 26 -11.51 -0.75 -7.87
C ASP A 26 -11.12 -1.32 -9.21
N LYS A 27 -9.94 -0.97 -9.72
CA LYS A 27 -9.42 -1.60 -10.94
C LYS A 27 -8.94 -3.01 -10.64
N PRO A 28 -8.89 -3.89 -11.66
CA PRO A 28 -8.80 -5.34 -11.43
C PRO A 28 -7.73 -5.82 -10.46
N LEU A 29 -6.49 -5.40 -10.61
CA LEU A 29 -5.43 -5.94 -9.76
C LEU A 29 -5.68 -5.65 -8.29
N LEU A 30 -6.03 -4.39 -7.97
CA LEU A 30 -6.25 -4.01 -6.58
C LEU A 30 -7.59 -4.52 -6.07
N TYR A 31 -8.59 -4.54 -6.94
CA TYR A 31 -9.91 -5.04 -6.55
C TYR A 31 -9.83 -6.51 -6.13
N TYR A 32 -9.23 -7.35 -6.98
CA TYR A 32 -9.15 -8.77 -6.69
C TYR A 32 -8.16 -9.07 -5.57
N SER A 33 -7.10 -8.25 -5.45
CA SER A 33 -6.19 -8.40 -4.32
C SER A 33 -6.91 -8.16 -3.00
N ARG A 34 -7.83 -7.19 -2.98
CA ARG A 34 -8.60 -6.93 -1.77
C ARG A 34 -9.51 -8.11 -1.43
N LYS A 35 -10.15 -8.68 -2.46
CA LYS A 35 -11.01 -9.85 -2.24
C LYS A 35 -10.20 -11.01 -1.67
N LEU A 36 -9.04 -11.27 -2.24
CA LEU A 36 -8.19 -12.34 -1.78
C LEU A 36 -7.66 -12.08 -0.37
N ALA A 37 -7.31 -10.84 -0.07
CA ALA A 37 -6.85 -10.49 1.27
C ALA A 37 -7.93 -10.76 2.30
N GLN A 38 -9.17 -10.43 1.97
CA GLN A 38 -10.29 -10.69 2.86
C GLN A 38 -10.44 -12.18 3.11
N GLU A 39 -10.29 -13.00 2.07
CA GLU A 39 -10.36 -14.45 2.22
C GLU A 39 -9.22 -14.99 3.05
N CYS A 40 -8.09 -14.30 3.07
CA CYS A 40 -6.93 -14.71 3.86
C CYS A 40 -6.96 -14.16 5.29
N GLY A 41 -8.06 -13.55 5.70
CA GLY A 41 -8.22 -13.11 7.08
C GLY A 41 -7.92 -11.66 7.34
N TYR A 42 -7.63 -10.87 6.31
CA TYR A 42 -7.43 -9.42 6.47
C TYR A 42 -8.80 -8.77 6.49
N GLU A 43 -9.40 -8.77 7.66
CA GLU A 43 -10.78 -8.30 7.80
C GLU A 43 -10.91 -6.79 7.64
N GLU A 44 -9.89 -6.05 8.05
CA GLU A 44 -9.88 -4.61 7.84
C GLU A 44 -9.15 -4.30 6.56
N THR A 45 -9.84 -3.71 5.61
CA THR A 45 -9.20 -3.29 4.36
C THR A 45 -9.40 -1.80 4.19
N ILE A 46 -8.30 -1.11 3.88
CA ILE A 46 -8.29 0.34 3.73
C ILE A 46 -7.80 0.65 2.32
N ALA A 47 -8.68 1.20 1.51
CA ALA A 47 -8.34 1.55 0.13
C ALA A 47 -8.15 3.06 0.04
N LEU A 48 -6.93 3.49 -0.27
CA LEU A 48 -6.65 4.90 -0.40
C LEU A 48 -7.19 5.44 -1.71
N SER A 49 -7.47 6.72 -1.72
CA SER A 49 -7.94 7.41 -2.90
C SER A 49 -7.19 8.72 -2.99
N TYR A 50 -6.54 8.94 -4.12
CA TYR A 50 -5.77 10.16 -4.33
C TYR A 50 -6.44 11.07 -5.33
N THR A 51 -6.16 12.36 -5.20
CA THR A 51 -6.50 13.31 -6.27
C THR A 51 -5.18 13.88 -6.78
N TYR A 52 -4.98 13.82 -8.08
CA TYR A 52 -3.81 14.40 -8.70
C TYR A 52 -4.18 14.83 -10.11
N ASP A 53 -4.01 16.13 -10.37
CA ASP A 53 -4.38 16.71 -11.65
C ASP A 53 -3.19 17.37 -12.37
N GLY A 54 -1.98 16.99 -11.99
CA GLY A 54 -0.77 17.57 -12.57
C GLY A 54 -0.41 17.10 -13.96
N GLY A 55 -1.26 16.28 -14.57
CA GLY A 55 -1.04 15.81 -15.92
C GLY A 55 -0.06 14.65 -16.00
N ASN A 56 0.50 14.47 -17.19
CA ASN A 56 1.41 13.36 -17.44
C ASN A 56 2.76 13.60 -16.77
N ILE A 57 3.15 12.68 -15.90
CA ILE A 57 4.42 12.78 -15.17
C ILE A 57 5.51 11.89 -15.76
N ARG A 58 5.15 11.04 -16.72
CA ARG A 58 6.09 10.07 -17.27
C ARG A 58 7.25 10.78 -17.96
N GLY A 59 8.48 10.39 -17.59
CA GLY A 59 9.66 10.98 -18.20
C GLY A 59 10.06 12.34 -17.66
N ASN A 60 9.38 12.83 -16.63
CA ASN A 60 9.70 14.12 -16.03
C ASN A 60 9.94 13.93 -14.54
N GLU A 61 11.21 13.94 -14.14
CA GLU A 61 11.57 13.66 -12.75
C GLU A 61 11.05 14.69 -11.78
N GLU A 62 11.04 15.95 -12.18
CA GLU A 62 10.55 17.00 -11.30
C GLU A 62 9.05 16.84 -11.03
N LYS A 63 8.29 16.55 -12.10
CA LYS A 63 6.86 16.32 -11.93
C LYS A 63 6.57 15.06 -11.13
N MET A 64 7.41 14.02 -11.30
CA MET A 64 7.27 12.80 -10.51
C MET A 64 7.51 13.09 -9.05
N GLN A 65 8.51 13.90 -8.73
CA GLN A 65 8.80 14.26 -7.35
C GLN A 65 7.65 15.04 -6.74
N GLN A 66 7.10 15.99 -7.49
CA GLN A 66 5.95 16.77 -7.01
C GLN A 66 4.73 15.89 -6.80
N ALA A 67 4.49 14.97 -7.74
CA ALA A 67 3.38 14.05 -7.62
C ALA A 67 3.55 13.16 -6.39
N PHE A 68 4.76 12.64 -6.20
CA PHE A 68 5.04 11.80 -5.04
C PHE A 68 4.75 12.54 -3.74
N GLU A 69 5.24 13.77 -3.63
CA GLU A 69 5.05 14.54 -2.40
C GLU A 69 3.57 14.79 -2.12
N SER A 70 2.82 15.12 -3.16
CA SER A 70 1.39 15.37 -3.00
C SER A 70 0.64 14.09 -2.60
N LEU A 71 0.94 12.99 -3.28
CA LEU A 71 0.26 11.73 -3.00
C LEU A 71 0.67 11.15 -1.66
N TYR A 72 1.95 11.31 -1.30
CA TYR A 72 2.42 10.85 -0.01
C TYR A 72 1.73 11.59 1.12
N GLU A 73 1.58 12.88 0.97
CA GLU A 73 0.91 13.70 1.96
C GLU A 73 -0.54 13.27 2.14
N GLN A 74 -1.21 12.97 1.02
CA GLN A 74 -2.59 12.48 1.07
C GLN A 74 -2.68 11.13 1.77
N ALA A 75 -1.74 10.24 1.47
CA ALA A 75 -1.70 8.93 2.12
C ALA A 75 -1.47 9.07 3.62
N GLU A 76 -0.50 9.89 3.99
CA GLU A 76 -0.17 10.12 5.38
C GLU A 76 -1.39 10.64 6.15
N LYS A 77 -2.10 11.56 5.56
CA LYS A 77 -3.29 12.13 6.16
C LYS A 77 -4.40 11.08 6.32
N SER A 78 -4.60 10.29 5.26
CA SER A 78 -5.63 9.25 5.29
C SER A 78 -5.34 8.17 6.31
N LEU A 79 -4.08 7.89 6.56
CA LEU A 79 -3.69 6.82 7.47
C LEU A 79 -3.41 7.31 8.89
N SER A 80 -3.51 8.62 9.13
CA SER A 80 -3.13 9.20 10.41
C SER A 80 -3.98 8.71 11.58
N ALA A 81 -5.22 8.31 11.31
CA ALA A 81 -6.12 7.86 12.37
C ALA A 81 -5.99 6.36 12.66
N ILE A 82 -5.13 5.67 11.94
CA ILE A 82 -5.01 4.22 12.08
C ILE A 82 -3.91 3.88 13.05
N ASP A 83 -4.25 3.07 14.05
CA ASP A 83 -3.28 2.56 15.00
C ASP A 83 -2.78 1.22 14.49
N PHE A 84 -1.65 1.24 13.78
CA PHE A 84 -1.10 0.02 13.19
C PHE A 84 -0.59 -0.95 14.24
N ASP A 85 -0.30 -0.46 15.46
CA ASP A 85 0.21 -1.33 16.51
C ASP A 85 -0.82 -2.33 17.02
N LYS A 86 -2.10 -2.09 16.75
CA LYS A 86 -3.12 -3.00 17.23
C LYS A 86 -3.29 -4.23 16.33
N TYR A 87 -2.64 -4.25 15.17
CA TYR A 87 -2.77 -5.36 14.25
C TYR A 87 -1.61 -6.32 14.37
N ASP A 88 -1.91 -7.61 14.30
CA ASP A 88 -0.89 -8.65 14.35
C ASP A 88 -0.18 -8.81 13.01
N GLU A 89 -0.91 -8.56 11.92
CA GLU A 89 -0.33 -8.62 10.58
C GLU A 89 -0.84 -7.46 9.76
N ILE A 90 0.06 -6.88 8.99
CA ILE A 90 -0.25 -5.77 8.11
C ILE A 90 0.24 -6.11 6.71
N LEU A 91 -0.61 -5.89 5.73
CA LEU A 91 -0.28 -6.11 4.32
C LEU A 91 -0.47 -4.80 3.56
N PHE A 92 0.54 -4.39 2.82
CA PHE A 92 0.44 -3.25 1.91
C PHE A 92 0.41 -3.80 0.49
N VAL A 93 -0.59 -3.41 -0.28
CA VAL A 93 -0.72 -3.80 -1.68
C VAL A 93 -0.72 -2.52 -2.51
N ALA A 94 0.18 -2.43 -3.46
CA ALA A 94 0.41 -1.16 -4.15
C ALA A 94 0.61 -1.35 -5.64
N LYS A 95 0.29 -0.31 -6.41
CA LYS A 95 0.40 -0.33 -7.88
C LYS A 95 1.13 0.93 -8.36
N SER A 96 2.16 0.73 -9.18
CA SER A 96 2.87 1.83 -9.85
C SER A 96 3.41 2.85 -8.85
N VAL A 97 3.03 4.13 -8.95
CA VAL A 97 3.51 5.15 -8.02
C VAL A 97 3.12 4.82 -6.58
N GLY A 98 2.01 4.09 -6.41
CA GLY A 98 1.60 3.63 -5.09
C GLY A 98 2.64 2.77 -4.41
N THR A 99 3.48 2.05 -5.19
CA THR A 99 4.54 1.24 -4.59
C THR A 99 5.59 2.09 -3.90
N ILE A 100 5.86 3.27 -4.45
CA ILE A 100 6.81 4.21 -3.82
C ILE A 100 6.21 4.74 -2.52
N ILE A 101 4.94 5.11 -2.59
CA ILE A 101 4.26 5.69 -1.42
C ILE A 101 4.16 4.68 -0.30
N ALA A 102 3.78 3.44 -0.62
CA ALA A 102 3.67 2.38 0.39
C ALA A 102 5.03 2.11 1.03
N SER A 103 6.07 2.01 0.22
CA SER A 103 7.41 1.72 0.71
C SER A 103 7.94 2.84 1.60
N ALA A 104 7.76 4.08 1.16
CA ALA A 104 8.19 5.24 1.92
C ALA A 104 7.42 5.34 3.24
N TYR A 105 6.14 5.09 3.19
CA TYR A 105 5.30 5.18 4.39
C TYR A 105 5.72 4.12 5.41
N ALA A 106 5.94 2.89 4.95
CA ALA A 106 6.35 1.81 5.83
C ALA A 106 7.69 2.12 6.51
N GLU A 107 8.65 2.61 5.73
CA GLU A 107 9.97 2.92 6.28
C GLU A 107 9.93 4.11 7.22
N LYS A 108 9.25 5.17 6.82
CA LYS A 108 9.21 6.40 7.60
C LYS A 108 8.50 6.23 8.92
N ASN A 109 7.49 5.38 8.95
CA ASN A 109 6.70 5.14 10.16
C ASN A 109 7.06 3.84 10.86
N SER A 110 8.11 3.19 10.42
CA SER A 110 8.61 1.94 11.01
C SER A 110 7.52 0.87 11.10
N ILE A 111 6.73 0.75 10.04
CA ILE A 111 5.66 -0.23 10.01
C ILE A 111 6.19 -1.55 9.49
N ARG A 112 6.00 -2.59 10.29
CA ARG A 112 6.40 -3.92 9.91
C ARG A 112 5.25 -4.57 9.15
N CYS A 113 5.44 -4.76 7.84
CA CYS A 113 4.37 -5.25 7.00
C CYS A 113 4.93 -6.10 5.85
N ARG A 114 4.06 -6.94 5.30
CA ARG A 114 4.34 -7.59 4.04
C ARG A 114 3.87 -6.66 2.93
N GLN A 115 4.50 -6.76 1.77
CA GLN A 115 4.16 -5.88 0.66
C GLN A 115 3.99 -6.65 -0.63
N ILE A 116 2.96 -6.32 -1.38
CA ILE A 116 2.76 -6.81 -2.74
C ILE A 116 2.82 -5.60 -3.64
N LEU A 117 3.81 -5.59 -4.53
CA LEU A 117 4.12 -4.42 -5.35
C LEU A 117 3.87 -4.74 -6.81
N TYR A 118 2.81 -4.18 -7.38
CA TYR A 118 2.50 -4.35 -8.79
C TYR A 118 3.16 -3.25 -9.60
N THR A 119 3.95 -3.63 -10.59
CA THR A 119 4.70 -2.72 -11.48
C THR A 119 5.41 -1.62 -10.69
N PRO A 120 6.34 -2.02 -9.80
CA PRO A 120 7.07 -1.02 -9.02
C PRO A 120 7.94 -0.16 -9.94
N LEU A 121 8.21 1.05 -9.49
CA LEU A 121 9.02 1.99 -10.24
C LEU A 121 10.46 1.98 -9.71
N LYS A 122 11.34 2.65 -10.46
CA LYS A 122 12.75 2.71 -10.09
C LYS A 122 12.96 3.16 -8.65
N TYR A 123 12.25 4.20 -8.25
CA TYR A 123 12.44 4.77 -6.92
C TYR A 123 11.88 3.93 -5.79
N THR A 124 11.04 2.94 -6.12
CA THR A 124 10.51 2.01 -5.11
C THR A 124 11.66 1.29 -4.39
N TYR A 125 12.71 0.97 -5.13
CA TYR A 125 13.81 0.19 -4.59
C TYR A 125 14.79 1.01 -3.75
N ASN A 126 14.54 2.30 -3.59
CA ASN A 126 15.32 3.12 -2.68
C ASN A 126 14.96 2.89 -1.23
N PHE A 127 13.89 2.14 -0.98
CA PHE A 127 13.41 1.87 0.37
C PHE A 127 13.64 0.42 0.73
N ALA A 128 13.79 0.15 2.04
CA ALA A 128 14.01 -1.20 2.50
C ALA A 128 12.72 -2.02 2.43
N HIS A 129 12.85 -3.26 1.98
CA HIS A 129 11.72 -4.18 1.91
C HIS A 129 12.11 -5.48 2.60
N ARG A 130 11.41 -5.80 3.68
CA ARG A 130 11.71 -7.03 4.41
C ARG A 130 11.01 -8.23 3.80
N GLU A 131 9.72 -8.09 3.55
CA GLU A 131 8.93 -9.16 2.96
C GLU A 131 8.08 -8.56 1.85
N ALA A 132 8.60 -8.61 0.63
CA ALA A 132 7.90 -8.01 -0.50
C ALA A 132 7.95 -8.95 -1.70
N ILE A 133 6.85 -8.98 -2.44
CA ILE A 133 6.77 -9.66 -3.72
C ILE A 133 6.44 -8.61 -4.76
N ALA A 134 7.24 -8.56 -5.82
CA ALA A 134 7.04 -7.60 -6.89
C ALA A 134 6.64 -8.31 -8.17
N PHE A 135 5.66 -7.74 -8.87
CA PHE A 135 5.22 -8.23 -10.17
C PHE A 135 5.54 -7.20 -11.23
N ILE A 136 6.35 -7.56 -12.20
CA ILE A 136 6.83 -6.65 -13.23
C ILE A 136 6.33 -7.13 -14.57
N GLY A 137 5.70 -6.23 -15.32
CA GLY A 137 5.26 -6.56 -16.67
C GLY A 137 6.43 -6.64 -17.61
N THR A 138 6.34 -7.54 -18.60
CA THR A 138 7.42 -7.72 -19.56
C THR A 138 7.26 -6.91 -20.82
N SER A 139 6.08 -6.30 -21.01
CA SER A 139 5.79 -5.54 -22.21
C SER A 139 5.66 -4.06 -21.97
N ASP A 140 6.10 -3.57 -20.85
CA ASP A 140 5.98 -2.15 -20.52
C ASP A 140 7.15 -1.34 -20.94
#